data_476617fc0c35fdf698c0626a46bba16e
#
_entry.id   476617fc0c35fdf698c0626a46bba16e
#
_cell.length_a   1.000
_cell.length_b   1.000
_cell.length_c   1.000
_cell.angle_alpha   90.00
_cell.angle_beta   90.00
_cell.angle_gamma   90.00
#
_symmetry.space_group_name_H-M   'P 1'
#
loop_
_entity.id
_entity.type
_entity.pdbx_description
1 polymer ?
#
loop_
_entity_poly.entity_id
_entity_poly.type
_entity_poly.pdbx_seq_one_letter_code
_entity_poly.pdbx_strand_id
1 'polypeptide(L)'
;APRFDVYRSVSNQIMQIFQEYTSLVEPLSLDEAFLDVTVNNKGSRSATLIAKEIKQKIFNRTHLTASAGVSYNKFLAKIASDVKKPNGIFIIEPDKAEDFIEKLPVNKFFGVGKVTAKRMDELGIKTGYDLKQWSELDLAREFGKAGISYYNFVRGIDDREVESERVRKSLGAEVTFLDDLDEIVDILGALDQIAHEVHRRAEKRKFMA
;
A
#
# COMPACT_ATOMS: atom_id res chain seq x y z
N ALA A 1 -7.75 22.75 -6.71
CA ALA A 1 -6.57 22.31 -5.96
C ALA A 1 -6.94 21.21 -4.97
N PRO A 2 -6.09 20.21 -4.72
CA PRO A 2 -6.35 19.16 -3.75
C PRO A 2 -6.51 19.72 -2.32
N ARG A 3 -7.52 19.23 -1.60
CA ARG A 3 -7.83 19.64 -0.23
C ARG A 3 -7.18 18.71 0.79
N PHE A 4 -5.86 18.72 0.87
CA PHE A 4 -5.11 17.84 1.78
C PHE A 4 -5.42 18.05 3.27
N ASP A 5 -5.86 19.24 3.67
CA ASP A 5 -6.37 19.54 5.00
C ASP A 5 -7.59 18.65 5.34
N VAL A 6 -8.56 18.59 4.43
CA VAL A 6 -9.77 17.75 4.56
C VAL A 6 -9.41 16.26 4.50
N TYR A 7 -8.59 15.88 3.52
CA TYR A 7 -8.19 14.45 3.36
C TYR A 7 -7.50 13.92 4.61
N ARG A 8 -6.60 14.69 5.22
CA ARG A 8 -5.95 14.30 6.48
C ARG A 8 -6.92 14.24 7.65
N SER A 9 -7.87 15.18 7.73
CA SER A 9 -8.89 15.17 8.78
C SER A 9 -9.75 13.90 8.71
N VAL A 10 -10.20 13.52 7.51
CA VAL A 10 -10.99 12.30 7.31
C VAL A 10 -10.12 11.05 7.54
N SER A 11 -8.90 11.02 7.03
CA SER A 11 -7.94 9.93 7.27
C SER A 11 -7.74 9.69 8.77
N ASN A 12 -7.54 10.73 9.56
CA ASN A 12 -7.39 10.61 11.02
C ASN A 12 -8.62 9.99 11.68
N GLN A 13 -9.82 10.33 11.23
CA GLN A 13 -11.06 9.71 11.75
C GLN A 13 -11.10 8.22 11.43
N ILE A 14 -10.69 7.82 10.22
CA ILE A 14 -10.62 6.41 9.80
C ILE A 14 -9.56 5.65 10.61
N MET A 15 -8.37 6.23 10.80
CA MET A 15 -7.31 5.62 11.63
C MET A 15 -7.75 5.43 13.08
N GLN A 16 -8.52 6.36 13.65
CA GLN A 16 -9.12 6.19 14.99
C GLN A 16 -10.08 5.01 15.03
N ILE A 17 -10.90 4.80 13.97
CA ILE A 17 -11.77 3.63 13.89
C ILE A 17 -10.95 2.34 13.87
N PHE A 18 -9.85 2.27 13.11
CA PHE A 18 -8.98 1.09 13.08
C PHE A 18 -8.39 0.77 14.45
N GLN A 19 -7.93 1.78 15.18
CA GLN A 19 -7.36 1.64 16.53
C GLN A 19 -8.36 1.14 17.59
N GLU A 20 -9.67 1.24 17.35
CA GLU A 20 -10.66 0.60 18.21
C GLU A 20 -10.60 -0.93 18.15
N TYR A 21 -10.04 -1.50 17.10
CA TYR A 21 -9.98 -2.94 16.86
C TYR A 21 -8.61 -3.55 17.15
N THR A 22 -7.55 -2.86 16.82
CA THR A 22 -6.17 -3.30 17.04
C THR A 22 -5.21 -2.13 17.15
N SER A 23 -4.12 -2.31 17.89
CA SER A 23 -3.00 -1.37 17.92
C SER A 23 -2.05 -1.56 16.72
N LEU A 24 -2.11 -2.73 16.06
CA LEU A 24 -1.29 -3.04 14.90
C LEU A 24 -1.94 -2.51 13.61
N VAL A 25 -1.78 -1.22 13.39
CA VAL A 25 -2.27 -0.51 12.21
C VAL A 25 -1.08 0.11 11.48
N GLU A 26 -0.84 -0.29 10.23
CA GLU A 26 0.22 0.25 9.35
C GLU A 26 -0.42 1.08 8.23
N PRO A 27 -0.38 2.42 8.30
CA PRO A 27 -0.83 3.26 7.21
C PRO A 27 0.07 3.13 5.98
N LEU A 28 -0.51 2.89 4.81
CA LEU A 28 0.17 2.92 3.53
C LEU A 28 0.06 4.30 2.86
N SER A 29 -1.11 4.91 2.99
CA SER A 29 -1.44 6.24 2.45
C SER A 29 -2.44 6.94 3.39
N LEU A 30 -3.06 8.02 2.93
CA LEU A 30 -4.14 8.68 3.67
C LEU A 30 -5.44 7.85 3.71
N ASP A 31 -5.60 6.91 2.80
CA ASP A 31 -6.83 6.13 2.57
C ASP A 31 -6.63 4.62 2.64
N GLU A 32 -5.41 4.15 2.88
CA GLU A 32 -5.09 2.72 2.95
C GLU A 32 -4.26 2.39 4.20
N ALA A 33 -4.60 1.27 4.83
CA ALA A 33 -3.81 0.70 5.93
C ALA A 33 -3.91 -0.83 5.95
N PHE A 34 -2.86 -1.48 6.47
CA PHE A 34 -2.93 -2.86 6.95
C PHE A 34 -3.30 -2.86 8.43
N LEU A 35 -4.09 -3.86 8.80
CA LEU A 35 -4.46 -4.14 10.19
C LEU A 35 -4.16 -5.60 10.49
N ASP A 36 -3.39 -5.87 11.54
CA ASP A 36 -3.35 -7.20 12.11
C ASP A 36 -4.40 -7.32 13.22
N VAL A 37 -5.37 -8.17 12.98
CA VAL A 37 -6.50 -8.41 13.89
C VAL A 37 -6.47 -9.82 14.51
N THR A 38 -5.32 -10.51 14.42
CA THR A 38 -5.09 -11.83 15.03
C THR A 38 -5.36 -11.77 16.52
N VAL A 39 -4.78 -10.77 17.20
CA VAL A 39 -5.14 -10.36 18.55
C VAL A 39 -5.82 -9.00 18.49
N ASN A 40 -7.07 -8.91 18.87
CA ASN A 40 -7.86 -7.72 18.70
C ASN A 40 -8.66 -7.32 19.95
N ASN A 41 -8.99 -6.02 20.06
CA ASN A 41 -9.65 -5.42 21.21
C ASN A 41 -11.14 -5.81 21.35
N LYS A 42 -11.72 -6.49 20.37
CA LYS A 42 -13.15 -6.90 20.37
C LYS A 42 -13.36 -8.36 20.76
N GLY A 43 -12.29 -9.13 20.93
CA GLY A 43 -12.36 -10.57 21.19
C GLY A 43 -12.98 -11.37 20.04
N SER A 44 -13.10 -10.77 18.86
CA SER A 44 -13.65 -11.46 17.68
C SER A 44 -12.61 -12.42 17.10
N ARG A 45 -13.04 -13.63 16.77
CA ARG A 45 -12.22 -14.63 16.06
C ARG A 45 -12.34 -14.53 14.53
N SER A 46 -13.12 -13.59 14.02
CA SER A 46 -13.37 -13.44 12.58
C SER A 46 -12.93 -12.08 12.06
N ALA A 47 -11.82 -12.05 11.34
CA ALA A 47 -11.34 -10.88 10.62
C ALA A 47 -12.39 -10.33 9.63
N THR A 48 -13.19 -11.21 9.04
CA THR A 48 -14.28 -10.81 8.13
C THR A 48 -15.37 -10.02 8.85
N LEU A 49 -15.76 -10.41 10.07
CA LEU A 49 -16.73 -9.64 10.86
C LEU A 49 -16.15 -8.30 11.27
N ILE A 50 -14.90 -8.25 11.70
CA ILE A 50 -14.19 -7.00 12.00
C ILE A 50 -14.19 -6.09 10.78
N ALA A 51 -13.83 -6.59 9.59
CA ALA A 51 -13.84 -5.81 8.36
C ALA A 51 -15.24 -5.23 8.02
N LYS A 52 -16.30 -6.00 8.23
CA LYS A 52 -17.69 -5.52 8.05
C LYS A 52 -18.03 -4.39 9.01
N GLU A 53 -17.71 -4.55 10.28
CA GLU A 53 -17.97 -3.54 11.31
C GLU A 53 -17.18 -2.25 11.05
N ILE A 54 -15.89 -2.35 10.72
CA ILE A 54 -15.05 -1.22 10.37
C ILE A 54 -15.64 -0.44 9.20
N LYS A 55 -16.00 -1.12 8.12
CA LYS A 55 -16.63 -0.49 6.95
C LYS A 55 -17.92 0.25 7.30
N GLN A 56 -18.77 -0.37 8.14
CA GLN A 56 -20.00 0.29 8.58
C GLN A 56 -19.72 1.52 9.43
N LYS A 57 -18.74 1.46 10.34
CA LYS A 57 -18.34 2.62 11.15
C LYS A 57 -17.76 3.75 10.31
N ILE A 58 -16.91 3.42 9.30
CA ILE A 58 -16.39 4.42 8.36
C ILE A 58 -17.55 5.12 7.67
N PHE A 59 -18.50 4.37 7.13
CA PHE A 59 -19.66 4.95 6.45
C PHE A 59 -20.49 5.84 7.38
N ASN A 60 -20.81 5.36 8.59
CA ASN A 60 -21.60 6.12 9.54
C ASN A 60 -20.93 7.42 9.99
N ARG A 61 -19.60 7.45 10.10
CA ARG A 61 -18.84 8.60 10.58
C ARG A 61 -18.45 9.58 9.49
N THR A 62 -18.18 9.11 8.29
CA THR A 62 -17.58 9.91 7.21
C THR A 62 -18.44 9.99 5.95
N HIS A 63 -19.48 9.17 5.84
CA HIS A 63 -20.28 8.93 4.63
C HIS A 63 -19.46 8.43 3.42
N LEU A 64 -18.25 7.94 3.66
CA LEU A 64 -17.41 7.31 2.64
C LEU A 64 -17.53 5.80 2.71
N THR A 65 -17.40 5.15 1.55
CA THR A 65 -17.32 3.70 1.47
C THR A 65 -15.86 3.24 1.48
N ALA A 66 -15.62 2.03 1.99
CA ALA A 66 -14.31 1.39 1.96
C ALA A 66 -14.42 -0.03 1.38
N SER A 67 -13.35 -0.50 0.72
CA SER A 67 -13.19 -1.91 0.35
C SER A 67 -12.20 -2.57 1.29
N ALA A 68 -12.39 -3.85 1.58
CA ALA A 68 -11.48 -4.59 2.45
C ALA A 68 -11.08 -5.93 1.84
N GLY A 69 -9.80 -6.25 1.96
CA GLY A 69 -9.24 -7.58 1.68
C GLY A 69 -8.90 -8.27 3.00
N VAL A 70 -9.28 -9.53 3.13
CA VAL A 70 -9.00 -10.35 4.30
C VAL A 70 -8.17 -11.55 3.88
N SER A 71 -7.01 -11.70 4.50
CA SER A 71 -6.15 -12.86 4.28
C SER A 71 -5.16 -13.02 5.42
N TYR A 72 -4.28 -14.01 5.34
CA TYR A 72 -3.31 -14.36 6.37
C TYR A 72 -1.97 -13.64 6.25
N ASN A 73 -1.75 -12.84 5.19
CA ASN A 73 -0.57 -11.98 5.02
C ASN A 73 -0.90 -10.69 4.26
N LYS A 74 0.04 -9.73 4.28
CA LYS A 74 -0.12 -8.39 3.70
C LYS A 74 -0.29 -8.42 2.18
N PHE A 75 0.49 -9.25 1.48
CA PHE A 75 0.43 -9.36 0.02
C PHE A 75 -0.98 -9.77 -0.44
N LEU A 76 -1.50 -10.85 0.10
CA LEU A 76 -2.83 -11.35 -0.27
C LEU A 76 -3.96 -10.42 0.18
N ALA A 77 -3.87 -9.85 1.38
CA ALA A 77 -4.87 -8.91 1.86
C ALA A 77 -4.96 -7.66 0.97
N LYS A 78 -3.80 -7.15 0.50
CA LYS A 78 -3.77 -5.99 -0.41
C LYS A 78 -4.41 -6.30 -1.76
N ILE A 79 -4.09 -7.44 -2.37
CA ILE A 79 -4.72 -7.86 -3.63
C ILE A 79 -6.22 -8.10 -3.43
N ALA A 80 -6.60 -8.79 -2.36
CA ALA A 80 -7.99 -9.05 -2.05
C ALA A 80 -8.83 -7.77 -1.95
N SER A 81 -8.25 -6.69 -1.41
CA SER A 81 -8.96 -5.41 -1.29
C SER A 81 -9.36 -4.79 -2.63
N ASP A 82 -8.70 -5.16 -3.72
CA ASP A 82 -8.96 -4.63 -5.07
C ASP A 82 -9.99 -5.46 -5.86
N VAL A 83 -10.22 -6.73 -5.49
CA VAL A 83 -11.05 -7.68 -6.27
C VAL A 83 -12.52 -7.25 -6.36
N LYS A 84 -13.07 -6.75 -5.25
CA LYS A 84 -14.49 -6.34 -5.16
C LYS A 84 -14.66 -4.85 -4.89
N LYS A 85 -13.84 -4.01 -5.52
CA LYS A 85 -14.08 -2.55 -5.51
C LYS A 85 -15.23 -2.18 -6.44
N PRO A 86 -16.04 -1.17 -6.11
CA PRO A 86 -16.07 -0.42 -4.87
C PRO A 86 -16.86 -1.12 -3.74
N ASN A 87 -16.60 -0.70 -2.50
CA ASN A 87 -17.35 -1.06 -1.29
C ASN A 87 -17.52 -2.57 -1.03
N GLY A 88 -16.59 -3.39 -1.56
CA GLY A 88 -16.61 -4.86 -1.38
C GLY A 88 -15.79 -5.34 -0.19
N ILE A 89 -15.97 -6.63 0.11
CA ILE A 89 -15.07 -7.44 0.94
C ILE A 89 -14.71 -8.67 0.14
N PHE A 90 -13.43 -8.98 0.05
CA PHE A 90 -12.95 -10.22 -0.55
C PHE A 90 -12.01 -10.94 0.40
N ILE A 91 -12.16 -12.27 0.47
CA ILE A 91 -11.40 -13.10 1.39
C ILE A 91 -10.59 -14.09 0.55
N ILE A 92 -9.30 -14.20 0.85
CA ILE A 92 -8.45 -15.25 0.30
C ILE A 92 -8.06 -16.15 1.47
N GLU A 93 -8.68 -17.33 1.52
CA GLU A 93 -8.42 -18.36 2.53
C GLU A 93 -7.10 -19.08 2.21
N PRO A 94 -6.37 -19.60 3.22
CA PRO A 94 -5.07 -20.26 3.01
C PRO A 94 -5.12 -21.40 1.99
N ASP A 95 -6.15 -22.23 2.02
CA ASP A 95 -6.36 -23.36 1.11
C ASP A 95 -6.67 -22.97 -0.34
N LYS A 96 -7.08 -21.72 -0.57
CA LYS A 96 -7.42 -21.17 -1.90
C LYS A 96 -6.36 -20.19 -2.42
N ALA A 97 -5.36 -19.87 -1.61
CA ALA A 97 -4.39 -18.81 -1.93
C ALA A 97 -3.55 -19.17 -3.16
N GLU A 98 -3.06 -20.40 -3.24
CA GLU A 98 -2.22 -20.87 -4.35
C GLU A 98 -2.97 -20.79 -5.68
N ASP A 99 -4.15 -21.38 -5.75
CA ASP A 99 -5.04 -21.34 -6.91
C ASP A 99 -5.39 -19.92 -7.37
N PHE A 100 -5.60 -19.03 -6.40
CA PHE A 100 -5.90 -17.62 -6.66
C PHE A 100 -4.68 -16.91 -7.26
N ILE A 101 -3.50 -17.09 -6.66
CA ILE A 101 -2.25 -16.45 -7.09
C ILE A 101 -1.87 -16.92 -8.49
N GLU A 102 -1.92 -18.22 -8.76
CA GLU A 102 -1.57 -18.78 -10.07
C GLU A 102 -2.37 -18.17 -11.21
N LYS A 103 -3.66 -17.91 -10.99
CA LYS A 103 -4.55 -17.30 -11.99
C LYS A 103 -4.42 -15.77 -12.07
N LEU A 104 -3.75 -15.14 -11.11
CA LEU A 104 -3.65 -13.69 -11.03
C LEU A 104 -2.68 -13.15 -12.09
N PRO A 105 -3.09 -12.18 -12.93
CA PRO A 105 -2.16 -11.48 -13.82
C PRO A 105 -1.07 -10.76 -13.02
N VAL A 106 0.19 -10.84 -13.48
CA VAL A 106 1.33 -10.27 -12.73
C VAL A 106 1.25 -8.75 -12.54
N ASN A 107 0.58 -8.04 -13.43
CA ASN A 107 0.35 -6.60 -13.28
C ASN A 107 -0.62 -6.24 -12.13
N LYS A 108 -1.24 -7.24 -11.50
CA LYS A 108 -2.06 -7.09 -10.29
C LYS A 108 -1.30 -7.44 -9.01
N PHE A 109 -0.08 -7.92 -9.12
CA PHE A 109 0.76 -8.17 -7.95
C PHE A 109 1.13 -6.85 -7.29
N PHE A 110 0.99 -6.79 -5.98
CA PHE A 110 1.42 -5.64 -5.22
C PHE A 110 2.93 -5.38 -5.41
N GLY A 111 3.29 -4.17 -5.80
CA GLY A 111 4.67 -3.80 -6.10
C GLY A 111 5.08 -3.98 -7.58
N VAL A 112 4.22 -4.55 -8.42
CA VAL A 112 4.46 -4.64 -9.86
C VAL A 112 3.86 -3.42 -10.56
N GLY A 113 4.71 -2.45 -10.88
CA GLY A 113 4.34 -1.27 -11.67
C GLY A 113 4.34 -1.54 -13.18
N LYS A 114 3.91 -0.55 -13.97
CA LYS A 114 3.81 -0.68 -15.45
C LYS A 114 5.12 -1.13 -16.12
N VAL A 115 6.27 -0.59 -15.68
CA VAL A 115 7.59 -0.93 -16.23
C VAL A 115 7.94 -2.39 -15.92
N THR A 116 7.77 -2.81 -14.67
CA THR A 116 8.02 -4.19 -14.26
C THR A 116 7.09 -5.18 -14.96
N ALA A 117 5.80 -4.84 -15.08
CA ALA A 117 4.84 -5.68 -15.78
C ALA A 117 5.21 -5.86 -17.25
N LYS A 118 5.66 -4.81 -17.93
CA LYS A 118 6.17 -4.87 -19.30
C LYS A 118 7.38 -5.79 -19.41
N ARG A 119 8.35 -5.64 -18.47
CA ARG A 119 9.53 -6.52 -18.46
C ARG A 119 9.16 -7.98 -18.22
N MET A 120 8.21 -8.24 -17.32
CA MET A 120 7.67 -9.60 -17.10
C MET A 120 7.04 -10.16 -18.37
N ASP A 121 6.25 -9.38 -19.10
CA ASP A 121 5.62 -9.81 -20.36
C ASP A 121 6.67 -10.15 -21.44
N GLU A 122 7.74 -9.35 -21.58
CA GLU A 122 8.89 -9.63 -22.47
C GLU A 122 9.58 -10.96 -22.14
N LEU A 123 9.56 -11.38 -20.87
CA LEU A 123 10.09 -12.64 -20.37
C LEU A 123 9.08 -13.80 -20.43
N GLY A 124 7.89 -13.56 -20.97
CA GLY A 124 6.81 -14.55 -21.04
C GLY A 124 6.07 -14.79 -19.73
N ILE A 125 6.28 -13.93 -18.72
CA ILE A 125 5.63 -14.02 -17.42
C ILE A 125 4.36 -13.16 -17.42
N LYS A 126 3.19 -13.78 -17.54
CA LYS A 126 1.89 -13.08 -17.63
C LYS A 126 1.04 -13.27 -16.40
N THR A 127 1.18 -14.42 -15.73
CA THR A 127 0.38 -14.84 -14.58
C THR A 127 1.26 -15.28 -13.42
N GLY A 128 0.66 -15.47 -12.24
CA GLY A 128 1.34 -16.10 -11.13
C GLY A 128 1.84 -17.50 -11.45
N TYR A 129 1.09 -18.26 -12.26
CA TYR A 129 1.53 -19.58 -12.72
C TYR A 129 2.87 -19.50 -13.47
N ASP A 130 2.99 -18.57 -14.42
CA ASP A 130 4.23 -18.39 -15.19
C ASP A 130 5.38 -17.96 -14.28
N LEU A 131 5.11 -17.01 -13.37
CA LEU A 131 6.09 -16.51 -12.40
C LEU A 131 6.60 -17.62 -11.47
N LYS A 132 5.74 -18.56 -11.08
CA LYS A 132 6.06 -19.67 -10.19
C LYS A 132 7.07 -20.66 -10.82
N GLN A 133 7.17 -20.74 -12.14
CA GLN A 133 8.12 -21.58 -12.86
C GLN A 133 9.56 -21.06 -12.79
N TRP A 134 9.75 -19.79 -12.40
CA TRP A 134 11.06 -19.18 -12.30
C TRP A 134 11.76 -19.52 -10.99
N SER A 135 13.09 -19.70 -11.06
CA SER A 135 13.90 -19.87 -9.85
C SER A 135 14.06 -18.52 -9.12
N GLU A 136 14.31 -18.57 -7.82
CA GLU A 136 14.60 -17.37 -7.02
C GLU A 136 15.81 -16.62 -7.58
N LEU A 137 16.85 -17.36 -8.01
CA LEU A 137 18.08 -16.79 -8.56
C LEU A 137 17.81 -16.02 -9.86
N ASP A 138 17.01 -16.59 -10.76
CA ASP A 138 16.68 -15.92 -12.03
C ASP A 138 15.82 -14.69 -11.81
N LEU A 139 14.83 -14.76 -10.91
CA LEU A 139 14.03 -13.60 -10.54
C LEU A 139 14.87 -12.51 -9.85
N ALA A 140 15.81 -12.90 -8.99
CA ALA A 140 16.73 -11.96 -8.36
C ALA A 140 17.68 -11.30 -9.38
N ARG A 141 18.10 -12.03 -10.41
CA ARG A 141 18.94 -11.50 -11.51
C ARG A 141 18.18 -10.48 -12.35
N GLU A 142 16.93 -10.73 -12.67
CA GLU A 142 16.10 -9.86 -13.53
C GLU A 142 15.50 -8.67 -12.78
N PHE A 143 15.13 -8.83 -11.52
CA PHE A 143 14.35 -7.84 -10.74
C PHE A 143 15.01 -7.40 -9.44
N GLY A 144 16.25 -7.83 -9.17
CA GLY A 144 16.97 -7.52 -7.93
C GLY A 144 16.25 -8.01 -6.69
N LYS A 145 16.25 -7.20 -5.62
CA LYS A 145 15.56 -7.54 -4.36
C LYS A 145 14.05 -7.78 -4.54
N ALA A 146 13.43 -7.10 -5.50
CA ALA A 146 12.02 -7.32 -5.79
C ALA A 146 11.74 -8.72 -6.33
N GLY A 147 12.69 -9.32 -7.08
CA GLY A 147 12.59 -10.68 -7.59
C GLY A 147 12.47 -11.73 -6.48
N ILE A 148 13.21 -11.57 -5.39
CA ILE A 148 13.09 -12.43 -4.20
C ILE A 148 11.69 -12.31 -3.59
N SER A 149 11.16 -11.09 -3.50
CA SER A 149 9.79 -10.87 -3.03
C SER A 149 8.76 -11.52 -3.95
N TYR A 150 8.93 -11.41 -5.27
CA TYR A 150 8.01 -12.04 -6.24
C TYR A 150 8.05 -13.57 -6.16
N TYR A 151 9.24 -14.16 -5.94
CA TYR A 151 9.39 -15.60 -5.72
C TYR A 151 8.59 -16.10 -4.52
N ASN A 152 8.64 -15.36 -3.41
CA ASN A 152 7.91 -15.68 -2.20
C ASN A 152 6.40 -15.43 -2.38
N PHE A 153 6.03 -14.29 -2.93
CA PHE A 153 4.62 -13.89 -3.12
C PHE A 153 3.85 -14.89 -3.97
N VAL A 154 4.45 -15.40 -5.06
CA VAL A 154 3.78 -16.37 -5.92
C VAL A 154 3.56 -17.71 -5.22
N ARG A 155 4.26 -17.97 -4.11
CA ARG A 155 4.10 -19.14 -3.23
C ARG A 155 3.21 -18.85 -2.00
N GLY A 156 2.56 -17.68 -1.98
CA GLY A 156 1.72 -17.26 -0.87
C GLY A 156 2.48 -16.86 0.38
N ILE A 157 3.79 -16.65 0.29
CA ILE A 157 4.67 -16.32 1.41
C ILE A 157 4.91 -14.82 1.46
N ASP A 158 4.57 -14.20 2.59
CA ASP A 158 4.88 -12.81 2.91
C ASP A 158 4.97 -12.68 4.43
N ASP A 159 6.19 -12.74 4.94
CA ASP A 159 6.48 -12.75 6.38
C ASP A 159 6.61 -11.32 6.97
N ARG A 160 6.28 -10.29 6.20
CA ARG A 160 6.31 -8.90 6.68
C ARG A 160 5.19 -8.69 7.70
N GLU A 161 5.57 -8.33 8.91
CA GLU A 161 4.62 -7.97 9.96
C GLU A 161 3.94 -6.62 9.67
N VAL A 162 2.83 -6.34 10.35
CA VAL A 162 2.19 -5.03 10.35
C VAL A 162 2.97 -4.09 11.28
N GLU A 163 3.62 -3.08 10.68
CA GLU A 163 4.46 -2.12 11.39
C GLU A 163 3.65 -0.86 11.76
N SER A 164 3.22 -0.75 13.01
CA SER A 164 2.45 0.41 13.50
C SER A 164 3.31 1.67 13.67
N GLU A 165 4.61 1.51 13.88
CA GLU A 165 5.56 2.60 14.03
C GLU A 165 6.55 2.63 12.86
N ARG A 166 6.46 3.69 12.06
CA ARG A 166 7.38 3.90 10.94
C ARG A 166 8.24 5.14 11.16
N VAL A 167 9.52 4.93 11.34
CA VAL A 167 10.51 6.03 11.37
C VAL A 167 10.66 6.59 9.96
N ARG A 168 10.38 7.88 9.81
CA ARG A 168 10.57 8.59 8.54
C ARG A 168 12.05 8.68 8.20
N LYS A 169 12.47 8.16 7.04
CA LYS A 169 13.86 8.15 6.57
C LYS A 169 14.22 9.32 5.67
N SER A 170 13.23 9.99 5.08
CA SER A 170 13.45 11.12 4.17
C SER A 170 12.36 12.16 4.31
N LEU A 171 12.71 13.38 3.96
CA LEU A 171 11.81 14.52 3.92
C LEU A 171 12.11 15.29 2.64
N GLY A 172 11.09 15.63 1.87
CA GLY A 172 11.22 16.34 0.60
C GLY A 172 10.04 17.25 0.34
N ALA A 173 10.20 18.12 -0.64
CA ALA A 173 9.15 18.91 -1.25
C ALA A 173 9.30 18.85 -2.78
N GLU A 174 8.18 18.88 -3.48
CA GLU A 174 8.16 18.94 -4.94
C GLU A 174 7.02 19.86 -5.38
N VAL A 175 7.19 20.47 -6.54
CA VAL A 175 6.17 21.29 -7.20
C VAL A 175 6.14 20.88 -8.66
N THR A 176 4.94 20.66 -9.20
CA THR A 176 4.72 20.47 -10.64
C THR A 176 4.23 21.79 -11.22
N PHE A 177 4.96 22.31 -12.19
CA PHE A 177 4.56 23.52 -12.91
C PHE A 177 3.57 23.18 -14.02
N LEU A 178 2.72 24.15 -14.39
CA LEU A 178 1.78 24.00 -15.51
C LEU A 178 2.51 24.00 -16.86
N ASP A 179 3.52 24.85 -16.96
CA ASP A 179 4.40 24.96 -18.11
C ASP A 179 5.84 24.71 -17.66
N ASP A 180 6.69 24.23 -18.57
CA ASP A 180 8.10 24.00 -18.28
C ASP A 180 8.83 25.35 -18.04
N LEU A 181 9.80 25.36 -17.14
CA LEU A 181 10.61 26.54 -16.84
C LEU A 181 11.85 26.52 -17.72
N ASP A 182 11.97 27.48 -18.63
CA ASP A 182 13.09 27.58 -19.58
C ASP A 182 14.20 28.55 -19.11
N GLU A 183 13.82 29.55 -18.30
CA GLU A 183 14.77 30.58 -17.86
C GLU A 183 15.44 30.18 -16.54
N ILE A 184 16.78 30.34 -16.50
CA ILE A 184 17.60 30.00 -15.31
C ILE A 184 17.14 30.74 -14.05
N VAL A 185 16.70 31.99 -14.19
CA VAL A 185 16.25 32.83 -13.06
C VAL A 185 15.01 32.25 -12.44
N ASP A 186 14.07 31.78 -13.26
CA ASP A 186 12.80 31.15 -12.79
C ASP A 186 13.07 29.79 -12.13
N ILE A 187 13.97 28.99 -12.71
CA ILE A 187 14.41 27.72 -12.15
C ILE A 187 15.05 27.91 -10.76
N LEU A 188 15.97 28.89 -10.63
CA LEU A 188 16.62 29.19 -9.35
C LEU A 188 15.63 29.71 -8.31
N GLY A 189 14.70 30.58 -8.72
CA GLY A 189 13.63 31.06 -7.84
C GLY A 189 12.72 29.94 -7.35
N ALA A 190 12.38 28.99 -8.22
CA ALA A 190 11.60 27.82 -7.85
C ALA A 190 12.35 26.87 -6.89
N LEU A 191 13.64 26.64 -7.13
CA LEU A 191 14.49 25.85 -6.25
C LEU A 191 14.61 26.47 -4.86
N ASP A 192 14.76 27.79 -4.75
CA ASP A 192 14.81 28.49 -3.47
C ASP A 192 13.52 28.31 -2.68
N GLN A 193 12.35 28.44 -3.33
CA GLN A 193 11.04 28.18 -2.70
C GLN A 193 10.93 26.75 -2.21
N ILE A 194 11.35 25.76 -2.98
CA ILE A 194 11.34 24.35 -2.60
C ILE A 194 12.27 24.10 -1.42
N ALA A 195 13.47 24.69 -1.43
CA ALA A 195 14.44 24.58 -0.34
C ALA A 195 13.89 25.16 0.98
N HIS A 196 13.25 26.32 0.94
CA HIS A 196 12.57 26.92 2.08
C HIS A 196 11.44 26.01 2.63
N GLU A 197 10.65 25.40 1.75
CA GLU A 197 9.60 24.47 2.19
C GLU A 197 10.18 23.21 2.83
N VAL A 198 11.28 22.66 2.31
CA VAL A 198 11.98 21.51 2.93
C VAL A 198 12.50 21.90 4.31
N HIS A 199 13.15 23.06 4.43
CA HIS A 199 13.64 23.57 5.71
C HIS A 199 12.51 23.71 6.73
N ARG A 200 11.43 24.39 6.38
CA ARG A 200 10.23 24.56 7.21
C ARG A 200 9.64 23.22 7.69
N ARG A 201 9.62 22.21 6.80
CA ARG A 201 9.15 20.85 7.13
C ARG A 201 10.10 20.15 8.10
N ALA A 202 11.42 20.35 7.93
CA ALA A 202 12.45 19.77 8.79
C ALA A 202 12.35 20.33 10.21
N GLU A 203 12.29 21.64 10.35
CA GLU A 203 12.13 22.32 11.65
C GLU A 203 10.87 21.86 12.39
N LYS A 204 9.70 21.89 11.71
CA LYS A 204 8.42 21.47 12.30
C LYS A 204 8.44 20.04 12.82
N ARG A 205 9.28 19.18 12.27
CA ARG A 205 9.36 17.76 12.62
C ARG A 205 10.59 17.41 13.45
N LYS A 206 11.42 18.39 13.81
CA LYS A 206 12.72 18.16 14.46
C LYS A 206 13.56 17.11 13.70
N PHE A 207 13.46 17.13 12.38
CA PHE A 207 14.21 16.24 11.50
C PHE A 207 15.60 16.85 11.32
N MET A 208 16.61 16.28 12.00
CA MET A 208 18.00 16.64 11.80
C MET A 208 18.62 15.70 10.76
N ALA A 209 19.33 16.28 9.81
CA ALA A 209 20.10 15.55 8.80
C ALA A 209 21.43 15.05 9.40
#